data_6d79949f740fa0a1aa0c58ccc09d38d9
#
_entry.id   6d79949f740fa0a1aa0c58ccc09d38d9
#
_cell.length_a   1.000
_cell.length_b   1.000
_cell.length_c   1.000
_cell.angle_alpha   90.00
_cell.angle_beta   90.00
_cell.angle_gamma   90.00
#
_symmetry.space_group_name_H-M   'P 1'
#
loop_
_entity.id
_entity.type
_entity.pdbx_description
1 polymer ?
#
loop_
_entity_poly.entity_id
_entity_poly.type
_entity_poly.pdbx_seq_one_letter_code
_entity_poly.pdbx_strand_id
1 'polypeptide(L)'
;MSVSIQDFGKSTSGQTVKLATLKNDFIEVQLLSYAAIIHRIIVKDRKGNPVDVVLGYDTAADYELNTDSMGAAVGRFANRIAGAQFPLYEEIVHITPNQNGNCLHSGLHGFNHTMFDAALTPGETASVPMTATSPAGTDGSPGNFDLTIQNSLAKRGLV
;
A
#
# COMPACT_ATOMS: atom_id res chain seq x y z
N MET A 1 17.41 12.83 11.01
CA MET A 1 16.45 12.01 10.21
C MET A 1 17.10 10.67 9.96
N SER A 2 16.38 9.57 10.15
CA SER A 2 16.85 8.21 9.87
C SER A 2 15.85 7.47 8.98
N VAL A 3 16.38 6.53 8.19
CA VAL A 3 15.60 5.63 7.36
C VAL A 3 16.22 4.24 7.46
N SER A 4 15.39 3.22 7.59
CA SER A 4 15.83 1.83 7.67
C SER A 4 14.82 0.90 7.01
N ILE A 5 15.25 -0.30 6.65
CA ILE A 5 14.39 -1.37 6.17
C ILE A 5 14.81 -2.68 6.85
N GLN A 6 13.83 -3.47 7.25
CA GLN A 6 14.03 -4.76 7.90
C GLN A 6 12.92 -5.74 7.52
N ASP A 7 13.06 -7.00 7.89
CA ASP A 7 12.00 -7.98 7.72
C ASP A 7 10.91 -7.77 8.77
N PHE A 8 9.66 -7.71 8.31
CA PHE A 8 8.46 -7.63 9.17
C PHE A 8 7.89 -9.01 9.48
N GLY A 9 8.03 -9.91 8.53
CA GLY A 9 7.48 -11.25 8.60
C GLY A 9 7.29 -11.84 7.22
N LYS A 10 6.51 -12.90 7.16
CA LYS A 10 6.19 -13.56 5.89
C LYS A 10 4.70 -13.50 5.60
N SER A 11 4.38 -13.34 4.33
CA SER A 11 3.05 -13.52 3.77
C SER A 11 2.58 -14.97 3.91
N THR A 12 1.31 -15.23 3.66
CA THR A 12 0.76 -16.60 3.63
C THR A 12 1.39 -17.43 2.52
N SER A 13 1.85 -16.79 1.43
CA SER A 13 2.61 -17.45 0.34
C SER A 13 4.09 -17.66 0.64
N GLY A 14 4.58 -17.22 1.83
CA GLY A 14 5.98 -17.35 2.26
C GLY A 14 6.91 -16.23 1.77
N GLN A 15 6.42 -15.23 1.05
CA GLN A 15 7.19 -14.07 0.64
C GLN A 15 7.54 -13.19 1.85
N THR A 16 8.74 -12.62 1.87
CA THR A 16 9.15 -11.72 2.95
C THR A 16 8.55 -10.33 2.76
N VAL A 17 7.75 -9.90 3.75
CA VAL A 17 7.27 -8.53 3.84
C VAL A 17 8.34 -7.67 4.52
N LYS A 18 8.70 -6.55 3.90
CA LYS A 18 9.65 -5.59 4.44
C LYS A 18 8.92 -4.50 5.21
N LEU A 19 9.53 -4.05 6.30
CA LEU A 19 9.15 -2.88 7.09
C LEU A 19 10.18 -1.78 6.85
N ALA A 20 9.75 -0.71 6.22
CA ALA A 20 10.54 0.51 6.10
C ALA A 20 10.13 1.50 7.19
N THR A 21 11.11 2.08 7.88
CA THR A 21 10.88 3.09 8.93
C THR A 21 11.53 4.40 8.53
N LEU A 22 10.74 5.47 8.51
CA LEU A 22 11.16 6.85 8.35
C LEU A 22 10.98 7.57 9.68
N LYS A 23 12.01 8.27 10.18
CA LYS A 23 11.94 8.91 11.51
C LYS A 23 12.69 10.23 11.56
N ASN A 24 12.07 11.22 12.20
CA ASN A 24 12.69 12.47 12.62
C ASN A 24 12.34 12.76 14.10
N ASP A 25 12.62 13.96 14.60
CA ASP A 25 12.39 14.33 15.99
C ASP A 25 10.90 14.45 16.37
N PHE A 26 10.00 14.50 15.38
CA PHE A 26 8.58 14.77 15.55
C PHE A 26 7.69 13.58 15.26
N ILE A 27 8.08 12.75 14.28
CA ILE A 27 7.23 11.70 13.72
C ILE A 27 8.07 10.47 13.33
N GLU A 28 7.50 9.30 13.54
CA GLU A 28 7.98 8.04 12.98
C GLU A 28 6.88 7.45 12.10
N VAL A 29 7.23 7.05 10.88
CA VAL A 29 6.34 6.41 9.91
C VAL A 29 6.88 5.04 9.57
N GLN A 30 6.03 4.04 9.66
CA GLN A 30 6.34 2.66 9.31
C GLN A 30 5.47 2.21 8.13
N LEU A 31 6.13 1.67 7.11
CA LEU A 31 5.53 1.26 5.84
C LEU A 31 5.84 -0.20 5.56
N LEU A 32 4.88 -0.95 5.05
CA LEU A 32 5.08 -2.34 4.63
C LEU A 32 5.18 -2.46 3.11
N SER A 33 6.02 -3.37 2.62
CA SER A 33 6.11 -3.68 1.19
C SER A 33 4.88 -4.43 0.67
N TYR A 34 4.10 -5.11 1.50
CA TYR A 34 2.80 -5.65 1.13
C TYR A 34 1.80 -4.51 1.01
N ALA A 35 1.16 -4.40 -0.15
CA ALA A 35 0.14 -3.40 -0.49
C ALA A 35 0.57 -1.94 -0.23
N ALA A 36 1.88 -1.65 -0.12
CA ALA A 36 2.44 -0.35 0.26
C ALA A 36 1.74 0.26 1.49
N ILE A 37 1.47 -0.56 2.50
CA ILE A 37 0.66 -0.21 3.68
C ILE A 37 1.37 0.85 4.51
N ILE A 38 0.63 1.88 4.93
CA ILE A 38 0.99 2.71 6.08
C ILE A 38 0.64 1.91 7.34
N HIS A 39 1.67 1.31 7.97
CA HIS A 39 1.53 0.43 9.11
C HIS A 39 1.36 1.20 10.42
N ARG A 40 2.21 2.21 10.66
CA ARG A 40 2.16 3.07 11.85
C ARG A 40 2.56 4.49 11.52
N ILE A 41 1.92 5.43 12.20
CA ILE A 41 2.36 6.82 12.29
C ILE A 41 2.39 7.18 13.77
N ILE A 42 3.60 7.34 14.32
CA ILE A 42 3.82 7.61 15.73
C ILE A 42 4.16 9.09 15.89
N VAL A 43 3.34 9.80 16.65
CA VAL A 43 3.51 11.22 16.99
C VAL A 43 3.52 11.38 18.52
N LYS A 44 3.96 12.55 18.99
CA LYS A 44 3.92 12.87 20.43
C LYS A 44 2.57 13.49 20.80
N ASP A 45 1.96 13.02 21.86
CA ASP A 45 0.80 13.66 22.48
C ASP A 45 1.18 14.99 23.17
N ARG A 46 0.19 15.66 23.76
CA ARG A 46 0.39 16.92 24.49
C ARG A 46 1.32 16.79 25.69
N LYS A 47 1.56 15.56 26.20
CA LYS A 47 2.44 15.26 27.34
C LYS A 47 3.80 14.77 26.86
N GLY A 48 4.03 14.66 25.55
CA GLY A 48 5.27 14.16 24.95
C GLY A 48 5.35 12.64 24.83
N ASN A 49 4.30 11.88 25.12
CA ASN A 49 4.28 10.43 24.98
C ASN A 49 4.07 10.04 23.51
N PRO A 50 4.75 8.98 23.03
CA PRO A 50 4.51 8.46 21.69
C PRO A 50 3.10 7.82 21.59
N VAL A 51 2.37 8.16 20.56
CA VAL A 51 1.03 7.61 20.24
C VAL A 51 1.01 7.23 18.78
N ASP A 52 0.60 5.99 18.48
CA ASP A 52 0.26 5.56 17.15
C ASP A 52 -1.14 6.07 16.77
N VAL A 53 -1.24 6.76 15.65
CA VAL A 53 -2.49 7.38 15.19
C VAL A 53 -3.09 6.66 13.99
N VAL A 54 -2.58 5.47 13.64
CA VAL A 54 -3.06 4.64 12.53
C VAL A 54 -3.55 3.30 13.08
N LEU A 55 -4.61 2.78 12.49
CA LEU A 55 -5.07 1.42 12.76
C LEU A 55 -4.31 0.44 11.87
N GLY A 56 -3.96 -0.72 12.40
CA GLY A 56 -3.24 -1.75 11.68
C GLY A 56 -3.24 -3.09 12.42
N TYR A 57 -2.52 -4.05 11.86
CA TYR A 57 -2.37 -5.41 12.40
C TYR A 57 -0.91 -5.66 12.79
N ASP A 58 -0.69 -6.63 13.67
CA ASP A 58 0.64 -6.92 14.21
C ASP A 58 1.46 -7.85 13.31
N THR A 59 0.83 -8.59 12.39
CA THR A 59 1.53 -9.55 11.53
C THR A 59 1.23 -9.35 10.05
N ALA A 60 2.13 -9.79 9.19
CA ALA A 60 1.95 -9.77 7.73
C ALA A 60 0.75 -10.63 7.29
N ALA A 61 0.56 -11.78 7.95
CA ALA A 61 -0.56 -12.67 7.65
C ALA A 61 -1.92 -12.03 7.98
N ASP A 62 -2.00 -11.27 9.08
CA ASP A 62 -3.25 -10.60 9.45
C ASP A 62 -3.62 -9.53 8.42
N TYR A 63 -2.64 -8.83 7.83
CA TYR A 63 -2.90 -7.89 6.74
C TYR A 63 -3.41 -8.56 5.47
N GLU A 64 -2.91 -9.76 5.12
CA GLU A 64 -3.41 -10.51 3.96
C GLU A 64 -4.82 -11.07 4.16
N LEU A 65 -5.13 -11.52 5.36
CA LEU A 65 -6.45 -12.04 5.72
C LEU A 65 -7.51 -10.94 5.86
N ASN A 66 -7.06 -9.69 5.98
CA ASN A 66 -7.94 -8.55 6.15
C ASN A 66 -8.51 -8.07 4.82
N THR A 67 -9.82 -8.04 4.72
CA THR A 67 -10.55 -7.58 3.54
C THR A 67 -10.78 -6.06 3.51
N ASP A 68 -10.43 -5.36 4.60
CA ASP A 68 -10.74 -3.93 4.77
C ASP A 68 -9.72 -3.01 4.13
N SER A 69 -8.60 -3.57 3.60
CA SER A 69 -7.51 -2.82 2.94
C SER A 69 -6.93 -1.70 3.80
N MET A 70 -6.86 -1.92 5.12
CA MET A 70 -6.46 -0.93 6.12
C MET A 70 -5.03 -0.43 5.86
N GLY A 71 -4.88 0.88 5.65
CA GLY A 71 -3.60 1.51 5.32
C GLY A 71 -3.04 1.20 3.93
N ALA A 72 -3.70 0.35 3.14
CA ALA A 72 -3.20 -0.14 1.87
C ALA A 72 -3.35 0.85 0.72
N ALA A 73 -2.45 0.78 -0.25
CA ALA A 73 -2.63 1.40 -1.56
C ALA A 73 -3.71 0.65 -2.34
N VAL A 74 -4.67 1.39 -2.87
CA VAL A 74 -5.79 0.84 -3.63
C VAL A 74 -5.72 1.28 -5.09
N GLY A 75 -5.86 0.35 -6.01
CA GLY A 75 -5.80 0.58 -7.46
C GLY A 75 -5.88 -0.75 -8.24
N ARG A 76 -6.02 -0.70 -9.58
CA ARG A 76 -6.02 0.50 -10.46
C ARG A 76 -7.16 1.48 -10.19
N PHE A 77 -8.32 1.00 -9.74
CA PHE A 77 -9.49 1.79 -9.36
C PHE A 77 -9.75 1.65 -7.88
N ALA A 78 -10.07 2.76 -7.23
CA ALA A 78 -10.56 2.76 -5.86
C ALA A 78 -12.09 2.66 -5.86
N ASN A 79 -12.63 2.02 -4.82
CA ASN A 79 -14.06 1.81 -4.64
C ASN A 79 -14.68 0.92 -5.76
N ARG A 80 -15.94 1.12 -6.14
CA ARG A 80 -16.74 0.16 -6.91
C ARG A 80 -16.97 0.59 -8.36
N ILE A 81 -16.88 -0.43 -9.24
CA ILE A 81 -17.41 -0.32 -10.61
C ILE A 81 -18.62 -1.24 -10.68
N ALA A 82 -19.80 -0.64 -10.90
CA ALA A 82 -21.07 -1.35 -10.96
C ALA A 82 -21.09 -2.34 -12.12
N GLY A 83 -21.59 -3.55 -11.86
CA GLY A 83 -21.66 -4.62 -12.86
C GLY A 83 -20.29 -5.09 -13.36
N ALA A 84 -19.18 -4.69 -12.70
CA ALA A 84 -17.82 -5.04 -13.06
C ALA A 84 -17.48 -4.79 -14.54
N GLN A 85 -17.97 -3.68 -15.11
CA GLN A 85 -17.71 -3.30 -16.50
C GLN A 85 -17.76 -1.78 -16.69
N PHE A 86 -17.03 -1.29 -17.68
CA PHE A 86 -17.04 0.13 -18.05
C PHE A 86 -16.72 0.32 -19.53
N PRO A 87 -17.22 1.38 -20.16
CA PRO A 87 -16.84 1.73 -21.52
C PRO A 87 -15.43 2.30 -21.57
N LEU A 88 -14.65 1.84 -22.54
CA LEU A 88 -13.33 2.38 -22.85
C LEU A 88 -13.22 2.50 -24.37
N TYR A 89 -13.22 3.72 -24.90
CA TYR A 89 -13.37 4.00 -26.33
C TYR A 89 -14.66 3.38 -26.89
N GLU A 90 -14.56 2.51 -27.89
CA GLU A 90 -15.70 1.85 -28.55
C GLU A 90 -16.02 0.46 -27.96
N GLU A 91 -15.28 0.03 -26.93
CA GLU A 91 -15.41 -1.29 -26.33
C GLU A 91 -15.94 -1.23 -24.90
N ILE A 92 -16.55 -2.33 -24.44
CA ILE A 92 -16.89 -2.54 -23.04
C ILE A 92 -15.81 -3.43 -22.41
N VAL A 93 -15.08 -2.87 -21.46
CA VAL A 93 -14.10 -3.62 -20.68
C VAL A 93 -14.82 -4.34 -19.52
N HIS A 94 -14.63 -5.65 -19.44
CA HIS A 94 -15.11 -6.48 -18.35
C HIS A 94 -13.97 -6.77 -17.39
N ILE A 95 -14.20 -6.52 -16.11
CA ILE A 95 -13.24 -6.73 -15.04
C ILE A 95 -13.77 -7.76 -14.03
N THR A 96 -12.90 -8.33 -13.20
CA THR A 96 -13.28 -9.38 -12.26
C THR A 96 -14.23 -8.85 -11.17
N PRO A 97 -15.47 -9.38 -11.08
CA PRO A 97 -16.35 -9.04 -9.98
C PRO A 97 -15.88 -9.76 -8.70
N ASN A 98 -15.79 -9.04 -7.59
CA ASN A 98 -15.39 -9.60 -6.30
C ASN A 98 -16.34 -9.23 -5.15
N GLN A 99 -17.38 -8.42 -5.41
CA GLN A 99 -18.35 -8.04 -4.41
C GLN A 99 -19.76 -7.88 -5.00
N ASN A 100 -20.63 -8.86 -4.80
CA ASN A 100 -22.06 -8.84 -5.20
C ASN A 100 -22.27 -8.43 -6.68
N GLY A 101 -21.45 -8.98 -7.60
CA GLY A 101 -21.50 -8.67 -9.02
C GLY A 101 -20.82 -7.35 -9.44
N ASN A 102 -20.27 -6.59 -8.48
CA ASN A 102 -19.49 -5.38 -8.75
C ASN A 102 -17.99 -5.67 -8.58
N CYS A 103 -17.14 -4.86 -9.19
CA CYS A 103 -15.72 -4.86 -8.93
C CYS A 103 -15.39 -3.84 -7.84
N LEU A 104 -14.83 -4.30 -6.72
CA LEU A 104 -14.33 -3.48 -5.63
C LEU A 104 -12.79 -3.48 -5.67
N HIS A 105 -12.19 -2.28 -5.63
CA HIS A 105 -10.74 -2.09 -5.50
C HIS A 105 -9.92 -2.86 -6.55
N SER A 106 -10.40 -2.87 -7.80
CA SER A 106 -9.76 -3.52 -8.97
C SER A 106 -9.76 -5.05 -8.97
N GLY A 107 -10.61 -5.70 -8.19
CA GLY A 107 -10.80 -7.14 -8.24
C GLY A 107 -9.99 -7.91 -7.20
N LEU A 108 -9.48 -9.08 -7.58
CA LEU A 108 -8.81 -10.00 -6.67
C LEU A 108 -7.31 -9.76 -6.53
N HIS A 109 -6.70 -9.11 -7.52
CA HIS A 109 -5.25 -8.87 -7.62
C HIS A 109 -4.93 -7.36 -7.73
N GLY A 110 -5.75 -6.53 -7.08
CA GLY A 110 -5.50 -5.09 -6.97
C GLY A 110 -4.24 -4.78 -6.16
N PHE A 111 -3.82 -3.51 -6.15
CA PHE A 111 -2.61 -3.10 -5.42
C PHE A 111 -2.68 -3.33 -3.91
N ASN A 112 -3.89 -3.40 -3.36
CA ASN A 112 -4.13 -3.80 -1.96
C ASN A 112 -3.82 -5.28 -1.65
N HIS A 113 -3.49 -6.08 -2.67
CA HIS A 113 -3.06 -7.48 -2.56
C HIS A 113 -1.69 -7.72 -3.21
N THR A 114 -0.97 -6.66 -3.58
CA THR A 114 0.28 -6.75 -4.33
C THR A 114 1.50 -6.58 -3.41
N MET A 115 2.55 -7.38 -3.64
CA MET A 115 3.85 -7.14 -3.04
C MET A 115 4.60 -6.08 -3.84
N PHE A 116 5.06 -5.03 -3.17
CA PHE A 116 5.86 -3.96 -3.76
C PHE A 116 7.34 -4.18 -3.49
N ASP A 117 8.18 -3.82 -4.45
CA ASP A 117 9.60 -3.65 -4.22
C ASP A 117 9.84 -2.32 -3.50
N ALA A 118 10.48 -2.37 -2.33
CA ALA A 118 10.75 -1.20 -1.53
C ALA A 118 12.25 -0.89 -1.52
N ALA A 119 12.59 0.36 -1.82
CA ALA A 119 13.95 0.88 -1.77
C ALA A 119 14.06 2.01 -0.74
N LEU A 120 15.29 2.33 -0.32
CA LEU A 120 15.56 3.46 0.55
C LEU A 120 16.29 4.57 -0.22
N THR A 121 15.82 5.79 -0.04
CA THR A 121 16.52 6.98 -0.52
C THR A 121 16.88 7.86 0.68
N PRO A 122 18.09 7.73 1.23
CA PRO A 122 18.56 8.56 2.32
C PRO A 122 18.84 9.98 1.83
N GLY A 123 18.67 10.97 2.72
CA GLY A 123 18.94 12.37 2.39
C GLY A 123 18.34 13.32 3.41
N GLU A 124 18.34 14.62 3.09
CA GLU A 124 17.65 15.65 3.91
C GLU A 124 16.13 15.43 3.91
N THR A 125 15.60 14.88 2.83
CA THR A 125 14.26 14.33 2.74
C THR A 125 14.42 12.82 2.53
N ALA A 126 14.24 12.04 3.59
CA ALA A 126 14.28 10.59 3.49
C ALA A 126 13.02 10.10 2.79
N SER A 127 13.16 9.16 1.86
CA SER A 127 12.00 8.61 1.14
C SER A 127 12.09 7.09 0.96
N VAL A 128 10.92 6.49 0.78
CA VAL A 128 10.75 5.06 0.46
C VAL A 128 9.90 4.97 -0.80
N PRO A 129 10.53 4.91 -1.99
CA PRO A 129 9.82 4.50 -3.19
C PRO A 129 9.46 3.01 -3.11
N MET A 130 8.21 2.71 -3.43
CA MET A 130 7.67 1.36 -3.53
C MET A 130 7.11 1.18 -4.94
N THR A 131 7.58 0.17 -5.66
CA THR A 131 7.23 -0.06 -7.06
C THR A 131 6.54 -1.40 -7.24
N ALA A 132 5.54 -1.42 -8.12
CA ALA A 132 4.89 -2.66 -8.56
C ALA A 132 4.39 -2.50 -10.00
N THR A 133 4.29 -3.62 -10.70
CA THR A 133 3.67 -3.71 -12.04
C THR A 133 2.39 -4.53 -11.94
N SER A 134 1.31 -4.02 -12.51
CA SER A 134 0.09 -4.79 -12.78
C SER A 134 0.06 -5.13 -14.27
N PRO A 135 0.31 -6.40 -14.68
CA PRO A 135 0.33 -6.79 -16.09
C PRO A 135 -1.01 -6.60 -16.80
N ALA A 136 -0.97 -6.45 -18.12
CA ALA A 136 -2.16 -6.47 -18.96
C ALA A 136 -2.99 -7.73 -18.70
N GLY A 137 -4.30 -7.58 -18.60
CA GLY A 137 -5.22 -8.68 -18.32
C GLY A 137 -5.44 -8.98 -16.84
N THR A 138 -4.67 -8.40 -15.92
CA THR A 138 -4.90 -8.55 -14.49
C THR A 138 -6.31 -8.10 -14.14
N ASP A 139 -7.11 -9.02 -13.60
CA ASP A 139 -8.53 -8.83 -13.30
C ASP A 139 -9.34 -8.22 -14.47
N GLY A 140 -8.95 -8.50 -15.73
CA GLY A 140 -9.59 -7.98 -16.95
C GLY A 140 -9.14 -6.57 -17.35
N SER A 141 -8.28 -5.93 -16.58
CA SER A 141 -7.81 -4.57 -16.88
C SER A 141 -6.85 -4.56 -18.07
N PRO A 142 -7.08 -3.69 -19.11
CA PRO A 142 -6.21 -3.61 -20.26
C PRO A 142 -4.89 -2.90 -19.95
N GLY A 143 -3.83 -3.26 -20.72
CA GLY A 143 -2.52 -2.64 -20.67
C GLY A 143 -1.71 -2.98 -19.41
N ASN A 144 -0.40 -2.82 -19.50
CA ASN A 144 0.49 -2.86 -18.35
C ASN A 144 0.38 -1.55 -17.57
N PHE A 145 0.46 -1.64 -16.26
CA PHE A 145 0.41 -0.47 -15.39
C PHE A 145 1.56 -0.54 -14.37
N ASP A 146 2.56 0.33 -14.53
CA ASP A 146 3.65 0.48 -13.60
C ASP A 146 3.31 1.57 -12.58
N LEU A 147 3.37 1.23 -11.29
CA LEU A 147 3.07 2.13 -10.19
C LEU A 147 4.30 2.36 -9.33
N THR A 148 4.56 3.61 -9.03
CA THR A 148 5.51 4.00 -7.97
C THR A 148 4.75 4.81 -6.92
N ILE A 149 4.80 4.36 -5.68
CA ILE A 149 4.30 5.09 -4.51
C ILE A 149 5.52 5.57 -3.73
N GLN A 150 5.65 6.88 -3.56
CA GLN A 150 6.76 7.45 -2.80
C GLN A 150 6.24 8.11 -1.54
N ASN A 151 6.64 7.57 -0.39
CA ASN A 151 6.43 8.20 0.90
C ASN A 151 7.71 8.93 1.30
N SER A 152 7.60 10.20 1.63
CA SER A 152 8.76 11.05 1.97
C SER A 152 8.55 11.71 3.31
N LEU A 153 9.58 11.69 4.16
CA LEU A 153 9.59 12.39 5.43
C LEU A 153 10.45 13.65 5.31
N ALA A 154 9.80 14.79 5.37
CA ALA A 154 10.46 16.09 5.43
C ALA A 154 10.73 16.48 6.90
N LYS A 155 11.49 17.56 7.11
CA LYS A 155 11.91 18.02 8.44
C LYS A 155 10.73 18.27 9.41
N ARG A 156 9.53 18.56 8.88
CA ARG A 156 8.32 18.87 9.68
C ARG A 156 7.10 18.01 9.38
N GLY A 157 7.21 16.94 8.61
CA GLY A 157 6.07 16.08 8.31
C GLY A 157 6.29 15.06 7.20
N LEU A 158 5.30 14.18 7.02
CA LEU A 158 5.22 13.24 5.92
C LEU A 158 4.70 13.96 4.66
N VAL A 159 5.29 13.65 3.51
CA VAL A 159 4.91 14.18 2.19
C VAL A 159 4.70 13.02 1.22
#